data_60ebd8402b7a7ecebd02ecaa10ab8e99
#
_entry.id   60ebd8402b7a7ecebd02ecaa10ab8e99
#
_cell.length_a   1.000
_cell.length_b   1.000
_cell.length_c   1.000
_cell.angle_alpha   90.00
_cell.angle_beta   90.00
_cell.angle_gamma   90.00
#
_symmetry.space_group_name_H-M   'P 1'
#
loop_
_entity.id
_entity.type
_entity.pdbx_description
1 polymer ?
#
loop_
_entity_poly.entity_id
_entity_poly.type
_entity_poly.pdbx_seq_one_letter_code
_entity_poly.pdbx_strand_id
1 'polypeptide(L)'
;MNSKTLRSLPAVVLALAACAAPAAAAPAAPAAALPDPVVFVHGWNSDGSAWNVMAGRFRSDGHPSERLFQWTYPAYQSNATTASELGATVDRVLAATGAAKVDLVTHSMGSLSSRYYLKNLGGDAKVDAWVSLAGPNHGTDTARWCGGAACVEMRPGSAFLNELNTGDETPGSTRYATWWSPCDGIINPDSTVALDGAVNTRTSCLQHTAITDDAAVYGQVKAHLG
;
A
#
# COMPACT_ATOMS: atom_id res chain seq x y z
N MET A 1 60.13 71.13 58.99
CA MET A 1 59.33 69.86 59.08
C MET A 1 58.42 69.84 57.89
N ASN A 2 58.77 69.03 56.85
CA ASN A 2 58.06 69.00 55.61
C ASN A 2 57.14 67.77 55.58
N SER A 3 55.83 68.01 55.51
CA SER A 3 54.83 66.97 55.29
C SER A 3 54.63 66.82 53.83
N LYS A 4 54.94 65.63 53.27
CA LYS A 4 54.66 65.24 51.84
C LYS A 4 53.28 64.63 51.78
N THR A 5 52.35 65.31 51.10
CA THR A 5 51.05 64.79 50.78
C THR A 5 51.17 63.80 49.58
N LEU A 6 50.77 62.54 49.82
CA LEU A 6 50.62 61.53 48.79
C LEU A 6 49.28 61.75 48.06
N ARG A 7 49.31 61.97 46.73
CA ARG A 7 48.13 61.99 45.89
C ARG A 7 47.83 60.58 45.40
N SER A 8 46.70 60.06 45.77
CA SER A 8 46.15 58.79 45.23
C SER A 8 45.54 59.00 43.88
N LEU A 9 45.98 58.20 42.87
CA LEU A 9 45.40 58.11 41.56
C LEU A 9 44.16 57.16 41.57
N PRO A 10 43.06 57.50 40.87
CA PRO A 10 41.90 56.59 40.77
C PRO A 10 42.21 55.47 39.79
N ALA A 11 41.91 54.23 40.20
CA ALA A 11 41.95 53.06 39.31
C ALA A 11 40.71 53.05 38.36
N VAL A 12 40.96 53.14 37.08
CA VAL A 12 39.90 52.96 36.07
C VAL A 12 39.69 51.46 35.82
N VAL A 13 38.51 50.95 36.29
CA VAL A 13 38.09 49.58 36.02
C VAL A 13 37.43 49.58 34.65
N LEU A 14 38.09 48.97 33.65
CA LEU A 14 37.54 48.74 32.31
C LEU A 14 36.63 47.50 32.37
N ALA A 15 35.30 47.69 32.34
CA ALA A 15 34.35 46.60 32.22
C ALA A 15 34.32 46.10 30.76
N LEU A 16 34.83 44.90 30.47
CA LEU A 16 34.64 44.21 29.20
C LEU A 16 33.21 43.66 29.16
N ALA A 17 32.34 44.26 28.36
CA ALA A 17 31.05 43.68 28.01
C ALA A 17 31.27 42.56 26.98
N ALA A 18 31.12 41.31 27.39
CA ALA A 18 31.11 40.16 26.50
C ALA A 18 29.77 40.12 25.73
N CYS A 19 29.75 40.50 24.46
CA CYS A 19 28.62 40.27 23.59
C CYS A 19 28.52 38.76 23.28
N ALA A 20 27.58 38.07 23.94
CA ALA A 20 27.20 36.70 23.56
C ALA A 20 26.45 36.76 22.20
N ALA A 21 27.06 36.21 21.15
CA ALA A 21 26.38 36.03 19.87
C ALA A 21 25.24 35.01 20.03
N PRO A 22 24.04 35.26 19.45
CA PRO A 22 22.97 34.28 19.49
C PRO A 22 23.45 33.00 18.77
N ALA A 23 23.31 31.83 19.44
CA ALA A 23 23.57 30.54 18.81
C ALA A 23 22.56 30.36 17.65
N ALA A 24 23.07 30.19 16.46
CA ALA A 24 22.24 29.85 15.31
C ALA A 24 21.55 28.49 15.56
N ALA A 25 20.21 28.47 15.50
CA ALA A 25 19.44 27.25 15.63
C ALA A 25 19.86 26.29 14.50
N ALA A 26 20.23 25.05 14.85
CA ALA A 26 20.52 24.02 13.87
C ALA A 26 19.26 23.80 12.99
N PRO A 27 19.40 23.58 11.67
CA PRO A 27 18.26 23.28 10.81
C PRO A 27 17.56 22.03 11.35
N ALA A 28 16.22 22.10 11.49
CA ALA A 28 15.43 20.97 11.88
C ALA A 28 15.64 19.83 10.88
N ALA A 29 15.84 18.61 11.38
CA ALA A 29 15.91 17.43 10.51
C ALA A 29 14.62 17.36 9.69
N PRO A 30 14.68 16.98 8.37
CA PRO A 30 13.49 16.81 7.58
C PRO A 30 12.56 15.80 8.25
N ALA A 31 11.28 16.13 8.38
CA ALA A 31 10.28 15.20 8.89
C ALA A 31 10.31 13.93 8.03
N ALA A 32 10.31 12.75 8.67
CA ALA A 32 10.24 11.49 7.94
C ALA A 32 9.01 11.52 7.02
N ALA A 33 9.18 11.11 5.76
CA ALA A 33 8.07 11.02 4.83
C ALA A 33 7.03 10.03 5.38
N LEU A 34 5.76 10.40 5.30
CA LEU A 34 4.69 9.48 5.66
C LEU A 34 4.63 8.33 4.66
N PRO A 35 4.32 7.09 5.11
CA PRO A 35 4.17 5.95 4.20
C PRO A 35 3.03 6.20 3.21
N ASP A 36 3.08 5.58 2.05
CA ASP A 36 2.01 5.69 1.07
C ASP A 36 0.68 5.16 1.65
N PRO A 37 -0.46 5.74 1.26
CA PRO A 37 -1.75 5.24 1.71
C PRO A 37 -2.05 3.88 1.09
N VAL A 38 -2.57 2.95 1.90
CA VAL A 38 -2.94 1.61 1.47
C VAL A 38 -4.43 1.55 1.18
N VAL A 39 -4.80 1.15 -0.04
CA VAL A 39 -6.17 0.85 -0.42
C VAL A 39 -6.35 -0.67 -0.47
N PHE A 40 -7.22 -1.18 0.39
CA PHE A 40 -7.56 -2.59 0.47
C PHE A 40 -8.75 -2.91 -0.42
N VAL A 41 -8.60 -3.90 -1.31
CA VAL A 41 -9.60 -4.29 -2.31
C VAL A 41 -10.05 -5.74 -2.05
N HIS A 42 -11.28 -5.92 -1.58
CA HIS A 42 -11.81 -7.23 -1.22
C HIS A 42 -12.17 -8.10 -2.45
N GLY A 43 -12.52 -9.37 -2.21
CA GLY A 43 -12.93 -10.33 -3.22
C GLY A 43 -14.44 -10.38 -3.48
N TRP A 44 -14.86 -11.39 -4.25
CA TRP A 44 -16.25 -11.69 -4.55
C TRP A 44 -17.03 -12.02 -3.26
N ASN A 45 -18.29 -11.60 -3.20
CA ASN A 45 -19.18 -11.80 -2.05
C ASN A 45 -18.62 -11.35 -0.70
N SER A 46 -17.88 -10.24 -0.68
CA SER A 46 -17.21 -9.68 0.50
C SER A 46 -17.41 -8.17 0.57
N ASP A 47 -16.80 -7.53 1.54
CA ASP A 47 -16.76 -6.09 1.75
C ASP A 47 -15.44 -5.66 2.41
N GLY A 48 -15.29 -4.37 2.72
CA GLY A 48 -14.08 -3.80 3.32
C GLY A 48 -13.72 -4.39 4.69
N SER A 49 -14.68 -4.98 5.43
CA SER A 49 -14.42 -5.56 6.75
C SER A 49 -13.50 -6.79 6.71
N ALA A 50 -13.38 -7.44 5.55
CA ALA A 50 -12.41 -8.52 5.32
C ALA A 50 -10.97 -8.12 5.65
N TRP A 51 -10.67 -6.84 5.71
CA TRP A 51 -9.35 -6.30 5.97
C TRP A 51 -9.11 -5.84 7.41
N ASN A 52 -10.08 -6.06 8.33
CA ASN A 52 -9.99 -5.56 9.70
C ASN A 52 -8.73 -6.03 10.43
N VAL A 53 -8.35 -7.30 10.26
CA VAL A 53 -7.17 -7.89 10.90
C VAL A 53 -5.89 -7.29 10.31
N MET A 54 -5.74 -7.30 8.98
CA MET A 54 -4.54 -6.77 8.31
C MET A 54 -4.37 -5.27 8.56
N ALA A 55 -5.42 -4.47 8.38
CA ALA A 55 -5.38 -3.04 8.68
C ALA A 55 -5.11 -2.76 10.17
N GLY A 56 -5.62 -3.64 11.08
CA GLY A 56 -5.29 -3.61 12.49
C GLY A 56 -3.79 -3.80 12.76
N ARG A 57 -3.14 -4.72 12.06
CA ARG A 57 -1.69 -4.94 12.17
C ARG A 57 -0.88 -3.74 11.66
N PHE A 58 -1.28 -3.15 10.52
CA PHE A 58 -0.64 -1.93 10.01
C PHE A 58 -0.71 -0.79 11.03
N ARG A 59 -1.90 -0.58 11.65
CA ARG A 59 -2.04 0.42 12.74
C ARG A 59 -1.15 0.12 13.94
N SER A 60 -1.09 -1.14 14.36
CA SER A 60 -0.24 -1.56 15.49
C SER A 60 1.24 -1.33 15.22
N ASP A 61 1.66 -1.40 13.97
CA ASP A 61 3.04 -1.15 13.52
C ASP A 61 3.31 0.33 13.22
N GLY A 62 2.36 1.23 13.52
CA GLY A 62 2.53 2.67 13.42
C GLY A 62 2.12 3.29 12.08
N HIS A 63 1.50 2.53 11.17
CA HIS A 63 0.93 3.11 9.95
C HIS A 63 -0.27 4.01 10.32
N PRO A 64 -0.31 5.28 9.86
CA PRO A 64 -1.38 6.20 10.23
C PRO A 64 -2.76 5.69 9.78
N SER A 65 -3.74 5.70 10.69
CA SER A 65 -5.09 5.18 10.41
C SER A 65 -5.77 5.88 9.24
N GLU A 66 -5.50 7.19 9.07
CA GLU A 66 -6.01 8.03 7.98
C GLU A 66 -5.39 7.70 6.61
N ARG A 67 -4.42 6.78 6.57
CA ARG A 67 -3.78 6.27 5.36
C ARG A 67 -4.14 4.81 5.07
N LEU A 68 -5.12 4.23 5.77
CA LEU A 68 -5.60 2.85 5.59
C LEU A 68 -7.06 2.86 5.13
N PHE A 69 -7.32 2.53 3.88
CA PHE A 69 -8.62 2.63 3.24
C PHE A 69 -9.18 1.24 2.91
N GLN A 70 -10.11 0.76 3.72
CA GLN A 70 -10.83 -0.50 3.49
C GLN A 70 -12.02 -0.22 2.57
N TRP A 71 -11.81 -0.34 1.25
CA TRP A 71 -12.81 0.01 0.26
C TRP A 71 -13.86 -1.08 0.11
N THR A 72 -15.14 -0.68 0.12
CA THR A 72 -16.29 -1.55 -0.18
C THR A 72 -16.91 -1.15 -1.51
N TYR A 73 -17.19 -2.14 -2.35
CA TYR A 73 -17.80 -1.97 -3.68
C TYR A 73 -18.76 -3.13 -3.99
N PRO A 74 -19.69 -2.99 -4.96
CA PRO A 74 -20.58 -4.08 -5.36
C PRO A 74 -19.82 -5.24 -5.99
N ALA A 75 -19.69 -6.37 -5.28
CA ALA A 75 -18.79 -7.48 -5.64
C ALA A 75 -19.31 -8.38 -6.79
N TYR A 76 -20.48 -8.11 -7.35
CA TYR A 76 -21.10 -8.93 -8.41
C TYR A 76 -21.05 -8.28 -9.79
N GLN A 77 -20.67 -7.01 -9.86
CA GLN A 77 -20.52 -6.28 -11.12
C GLN A 77 -19.28 -6.72 -11.91
N SER A 78 -19.16 -6.27 -13.15
CA SER A 78 -17.96 -6.51 -13.96
C SER A 78 -16.70 -5.97 -13.28
N ASN A 79 -15.59 -6.71 -13.38
CA ASN A 79 -14.29 -6.28 -12.89
C ASN A 79 -13.80 -4.99 -13.58
N ALA A 80 -14.16 -4.77 -14.85
CA ALA A 80 -13.85 -3.51 -15.54
C ALA A 80 -14.61 -2.31 -14.92
N THR A 81 -15.88 -2.50 -14.53
CA THR A 81 -16.64 -1.48 -13.79
C THR A 81 -16.00 -1.20 -12.44
N THR A 82 -15.67 -2.25 -11.68
CA THR A 82 -14.97 -2.13 -10.39
C THR A 82 -13.61 -1.44 -10.54
N ALA A 83 -12.88 -1.72 -11.61
CA ALA A 83 -11.60 -1.07 -11.92
C ALA A 83 -11.75 0.45 -12.12
N SER A 84 -12.82 0.88 -12.81
CA SER A 84 -13.11 2.31 -13.01
C SER A 84 -13.45 3.00 -11.68
N GLU A 85 -14.25 2.36 -10.83
CA GLU A 85 -14.59 2.84 -9.49
C GLU A 85 -13.38 2.88 -8.55
N LEU A 86 -12.46 1.89 -8.68
CA LEU A 86 -11.19 1.89 -7.97
C LEU A 86 -10.33 3.10 -8.36
N GLY A 87 -10.25 3.42 -9.65
CA GLY A 87 -9.54 4.60 -10.13
C GLY A 87 -10.06 5.88 -9.48
N ALA A 88 -11.37 6.06 -9.46
CA ALA A 88 -11.98 7.20 -8.76
C ALA A 88 -11.73 7.19 -7.24
N THR A 89 -11.63 5.99 -6.63
CA THR A 89 -11.30 5.85 -5.21
C THR A 89 -9.85 6.24 -4.95
N VAL A 90 -8.91 5.78 -5.78
CA VAL A 90 -7.49 6.14 -5.69
C VAL A 90 -7.33 7.67 -5.82
N ASP A 91 -8.03 8.32 -6.75
CA ASP A 91 -7.96 9.77 -6.91
C ASP A 91 -8.46 10.51 -5.66
N ARG A 92 -9.53 10.04 -5.02
CA ARG A 92 -10.00 10.60 -3.73
C ARG A 92 -8.98 10.41 -2.61
N VAL A 93 -8.34 9.24 -2.54
CA VAL A 93 -7.31 8.94 -1.52
C VAL A 93 -6.09 9.84 -1.70
N LEU A 94 -5.60 9.99 -2.92
CA LEU A 94 -4.47 10.88 -3.22
C LEU A 94 -4.80 12.34 -2.86
N ALA A 95 -5.99 12.82 -3.23
CA ALA A 95 -6.44 14.16 -2.89
C ALA A 95 -6.58 14.38 -1.37
N ALA A 96 -7.07 13.38 -0.63
CA ALA A 96 -7.25 13.47 0.82
C ALA A 96 -5.95 13.38 1.61
N THR A 97 -4.96 12.65 1.11
CA THR A 97 -3.70 12.38 1.83
C THR A 97 -2.52 13.24 1.38
N GLY A 98 -2.63 13.88 0.21
CA GLY A 98 -1.53 14.59 -0.43
C GLY A 98 -0.38 13.68 -0.89
N ALA A 99 -0.58 12.36 -0.90
CA ALA A 99 0.41 11.40 -1.37
C ALA A 99 0.54 11.46 -2.90
N ALA A 100 1.71 11.12 -3.42
CA ALA A 100 1.95 11.02 -4.86
C ALA A 100 1.43 9.71 -5.44
N LYS A 101 1.48 8.62 -4.66
CA LYS A 101 1.04 7.28 -5.02
C LYS A 101 0.29 6.61 -3.87
N VAL A 102 -0.37 5.49 -4.17
CA VAL A 102 -0.98 4.59 -3.21
C VAL A 102 -0.38 3.19 -3.35
N ASP A 103 -0.52 2.38 -2.30
CA ASP A 103 -0.35 0.93 -2.39
C ASP A 103 -1.72 0.25 -2.51
N LEU A 104 -1.80 -0.80 -3.33
CA LEU A 104 -2.98 -1.64 -3.44
C LEU A 104 -2.72 -3.01 -2.81
N VAL A 105 -3.49 -3.36 -1.78
CA VAL A 105 -3.50 -4.71 -1.20
C VAL A 105 -4.83 -5.36 -1.52
N THR A 106 -4.77 -6.44 -2.32
CA THR A 106 -5.96 -7.01 -2.93
C THR A 106 -6.13 -8.49 -2.58
N HIS A 107 -7.37 -8.96 -2.54
CA HIS A 107 -7.68 -10.36 -2.28
C HIS A 107 -8.60 -10.93 -3.35
N SER A 108 -8.30 -12.16 -3.78
CA SER A 108 -9.19 -12.92 -4.66
C SER A 108 -9.57 -12.13 -5.93
N MET A 109 -10.83 -12.03 -6.26
CA MET A 109 -11.35 -11.26 -7.42
C MET A 109 -10.86 -9.80 -7.44
N GLY A 110 -10.64 -9.16 -6.28
CA GLY A 110 -10.14 -7.79 -6.21
C GLY A 110 -8.79 -7.59 -6.91
N SER A 111 -8.01 -8.67 -7.06
CA SER A 111 -6.77 -8.66 -7.83
C SER A 111 -7.01 -8.45 -9.32
N LEU A 112 -8.11 -8.98 -9.86
CA LEU A 112 -8.45 -8.82 -11.29
C LEU A 112 -8.89 -7.39 -11.60
N SER A 113 -9.79 -6.83 -10.81
CA SER A 113 -10.26 -5.45 -10.96
C SER A 113 -9.10 -4.46 -10.85
N SER A 114 -8.23 -4.66 -9.87
CA SER A 114 -7.09 -3.77 -9.65
C SER A 114 -6.02 -3.90 -10.74
N ARG A 115 -5.74 -5.10 -11.26
CA ARG A 115 -4.86 -5.27 -12.42
C ARG A 115 -5.43 -4.60 -13.68
N TYR A 116 -6.75 -4.71 -13.90
CA TYR A 116 -7.40 -4.02 -15.00
C TYR A 116 -7.25 -2.50 -14.88
N TYR A 117 -7.39 -1.95 -13.67
CA TYR A 117 -7.13 -0.55 -13.40
C TYR A 117 -5.68 -0.15 -13.73
N LEU A 118 -4.70 -0.93 -13.25
CA LEU A 118 -3.29 -0.67 -13.51
C LEU A 118 -2.97 -0.68 -15.00
N LYS A 119 -3.40 -1.73 -15.70
CA LYS A 119 -2.99 -2.00 -17.08
C LYS A 119 -3.76 -1.18 -18.11
N ASN A 120 -5.08 -1.03 -17.93
CA ASN A 120 -5.97 -0.52 -18.98
C ASN A 120 -6.49 0.89 -18.68
N LEU A 121 -6.39 1.37 -17.43
CA LEU A 121 -6.93 2.67 -17.02
C LEU A 121 -5.87 3.64 -16.48
N GLY A 122 -4.57 3.34 -16.70
CA GLY A 122 -3.46 4.21 -16.30
C GLY A 122 -3.18 4.25 -14.81
N GLY A 123 -3.60 3.23 -14.08
CA GLY A 123 -3.37 3.12 -12.62
C GLY A 123 -1.91 2.96 -12.24
N ASP A 124 -1.08 2.42 -13.11
CA ASP A 124 0.36 2.20 -12.92
C ASP A 124 1.12 3.51 -12.61
N ALA A 125 0.65 4.65 -13.11
CA ALA A 125 1.21 5.96 -12.78
C ALA A 125 0.92 6.40 -11.33
N LYS A 126 -0.11 5.86 -10.68
CA LYS A 126 -0.63 6.26 -9.36
C LYS A 126 -0.40 5.23 -8.26
N VAL A 127 0.09 4.04 -8.61
CA VAL A 127 0.31 2.93 -7.67
C VAL A 127 1.79 2.65 -7.55
N ASP A 128 2.31 2.58 -6.32
CA ASP A 128 3.69 2.24 -6.05
C ASP A 128 3.88 0.72 -5.94
N ALA A 129 3.08 0.06 -5.10
CA ALA A 129 3.09 -1.38 -4.96
C ALA A 129 1.69 -1.99 -5.11
N TRP A 130 1.65 -3.16 -5.75
CA TRP A 130 0.45 -3.95 -5.92
C TRP A 130 0.67 -5.36 -5.35
N VAL A 131 -0.24 -5.76 -4.47
CA VAL A 131 -0.25 -7.04 -3.76
C VAL A 131 -1.49 -7.82 -4.13
N SER A 132 -1.32 -9.07 -4.56
CA SER A 132 -2.40 -10.02 -4.83
C SER A 132 -2.33 -11.19 -3.86
N LEU A 133 -3.27 -11.26 -2.94
CA LEU A 133 -3.46 -12.38 -2.04
C LEU A 133 -4.51 -13.33 -2.64
N ALA A 134 -4.10 -14.53 -3.03
CA ALA A 134 -4.96 -15.54 -3.62
C ALA A 134 -5.80 -15.01 -4.81
N GLY A 135 -5.24 -14.14 -5.65
CA GLY A 135 -5.92 -13.62 -6.82
C GLY A 135 -5.98 -14.65 -7.96
N PRO A 136 -7.16 -14.89 -8.59
CA PRO A 136 -7.26 -15.77 -9.75
C PRO A 136 -6.74 -15.10 -11.02
N ASN A 137 -5.44 -14.76 -11.05
CA ASN A 137 -4.87 -13.92 -12.10
C ASN A 137 -4.97 -14.55 -13.51
N HIS A 138 -5.01 -15.89 -13.60
CA HIS A 138 -5.31 -16.64 -14.84
C HIS A 138 -6.63 -17.41 -14.73
N GLY A 139 -7.49 -17.02 -13.76
CA GLY A 139 -8.80 -17.61 -13.54
C GLY A 139 -8.83 -18.70 -12.48
N THR A 140 -10.03 -19.18 -12.21
CA THR A 140 -10.27 -20.33 -11.31
C THR A 140 -11.42 -21.19 -11.83
N ASP A 141 -11.27 -22.51 -11.78
CA ASP A 141 -12.33 -23.44 -12.14
C ASP A 141 -13.57 -23.33 -11.23
N THR A 142 -13.37 -22.88 -9.99
CA THR A 142 -14.47 -22.63 -9.03
C THR A 142 -15.47 -21.60 -9.55
N ALA A 143 -15.06 -20.66 -10.39
CA ALA A 143 -15.94 -19.64 -11.01
C ALA A 143 -17.00 -20.22 -11.98
N ARG A 144 -16.94 -21.53 -12.28
CA ARG A 144 -18.00 -22.21 -13.04
C ARG A 144 -19.27 -22.39 -12.22
N TRP A 145 -19.16 -22.33 -10.90
CA TRP A 145 -20.27 -22.61 -9.96
C TRP A 145 -20.97 -21.35 -9.44
N CYS A 146 -20.58 -20.17 -9.92
CA CYS A 146 -21.25 -18.91 -9.59
C CYS A 146 -21.71 -18.17 -10.86
N GLY A 147 -22.61 -17.19 -10.66
CA GLY A 147 -23.22 -16.42 -11.74
C GLY A 147 -22.86 -14.93 -11.69
N GLY A 148 -23.30 -14.20 -12.72
CA GLY A 148 -23.02 -12.77 -12.84
C GLY A 148 -21.74 -12.46 -13.60
N ALA A 149 -21.54 -11.18 -13.95
CA ALA A 149 -20.43 -10.73 -14.77
C ALA A 149 -19.07 -11.08 -14.16
N ALA A 150 -18.87 -10.77 -12.88
CA ALA A 150 -17.63 -11.04 -12.17
C ALA A 150 -17.24 -12.54 -12.21
N CYS A 151 -18.21 -13.44 -12.02
CA CYS A 151 -17.95 -14.88 -12.06
C CYS A 151 -17.57 -15.36 -13.46
N VAL A 152 -18.24 -14.84 -14.50
CA VAL A 152 -17.91 -15.16 -15.89
C VAL A 152 -16.49 -14.72 -16.23
N GLU A 153 -16.12 -13.53 -15.78
CA GLU A 153 -14.78 -12.95 -15.98
C GLU A 153 -13.67 -13.71 -15.26
N MET A 154 -13.94 -14.33 -14.09
CA MET A 154 -12.98 -15.16 -13.36
C MET A 154 -12.76 -16.56 -13.97
N ARG A 155 -13.57 -16.98 -14.96
CA ARG A 155 -13.42 -18.32 -15.58
C ARG A 155 -12.16 -18.37 -16.42
N PRO A 156 -11.34 -19.44 -16.33
CA PRO A 156 -10.21 -19.62 -17.20
C PRO A 156 -10.59 -19.48 -18.67
N GLY A 157 -9.81 -18.71 -19.43
CA GLY A 157 -10.05 -18.45 -20.85
C GLY A 157 -11.20 -17.48 -21.15
N SER A 158 -11.75 -16.78 -20.17
CA SER A 158 -12.72 -15.71 -20.41
C SER A 158 -12.10 -14.60 -21.28
N ALA A 159 -12.94 -13.88 -22.02
CA ALA A 159 -12.47 -12.73 -22.82
C ALA A 159 -11.77 -11.69 -21.96
N PHE A 160 -12.28 -11.45 -20.74
CA PHE A 160 -11.69 -10.54 -19.77
C PHE A 160 -10.27 -10.96 -19.38
N LEU A 161 -10.04 -12.23 -19.01
CA LEU A 161 -8.72 -12.73 -18.64
C LEU A 161 -7.76 -12.79 -19.83
N ASN A 162 -8.24 -13.13 -21.01
CA ASN A 162 -7.43 -13.13 -22.23
C ASN A 162 -6.93 -11.71 -22.54
N GLU A 163 -7.78 -10.70 -22.43
CA GLU A 163 -7.39 -9.30 -22.57
C GLU A 163 -6.39 -8.89 -21.48
N LEU A 164 -6.71 -9.18 -20.21
CA LEU A 164 -5.90 -8.78 -19.05
C LEU A 164 -4.49 -9.40 -19.08
N ASN A 165 -4.36 -10.63 -19.55
CA ASN A 165 -3.09 -11.37 -19.58
C ASN A 165 -2.33 -11.25 -20.93
N THR A 166 -2.86 -10.52 -21.90
CA THR A 166 -2.17 -10.32 -23.19
C THR A 166 -0.97 -9.38 -23.02
N GLY A 167 0.22 -9.81 -23.45
CA GLY A 167 1.45 -9.02 -23.40
C GLY A 167 2.03 -8.95 -21.99
N ASP A 168 2.51 -7.76 -21.56
CA ASP A 168 3.10 -7.56 -20.26
C ASP A 168 2.02 -7.66 -19.15
N GLU A 169 2.19 -8.59 -18.22
CA GLU A 169 1.26 -8.82 -17.11
C GLU A 169 1.47 -7.84 -15.95
N THR A 170 2.64 -7.19 -15.90
CA THR A 170 3.10 -6.31 -14.81
C THR A 170 3.61 -4.97 -15.34
N PRO A 171 2.79 -4.23 -16.12
CA PRO A 171 3.25 -3.05 -16.83
C PRO A 171 3.64 -1.90 -15.89
N GLY A 172 4.51 -1.00 -16.41
CA GLY A 172 4.86 0.24 -15.77
C GLY A 172 5.94 0.11 -14.69
N SER A 173 5.89 1.00 -13.70
CA SER A 173 6.87 1.06 -12.61
C SER A 173 6.33 0.53 -11.27
N THR A 174 5.08 0.08 -11.23
CA THR A 174 4.46 -0.53 -10.05
C THR A 174 5.22 -1.80 -9.66
N ARG A 175 5.47 -1.99 -8.37
CA ARG A 175 6.06 -3.21 -7.82
C ARG A 175 4.97 -4.26 -7.63
N TYR A 176 5.02 -5.35 -8.39
CA TYR A 176 3.99 -6.41 -8.35
C TYR A 176 4.44 -7.58 -7.49
N ALA A 177 3.54 -8.07 -6.62
CA ALA A 177 3.76 -9.31 -5.88
C ALA A 177 2.47 -10.10 -5.68
N THR A 178 2.59 -11.43 -5.70
CA THR A 178 1.48 -12.37 -5.48
C THR A 178 1.78 -13.34 -4.35
N TRP A 179 0.75 -13.73 -3.62
CA TRP A 179 0.81 -14.78 -2.60
C TRP A 179 -0.25 -15.84 -2.87
N TRP A 180 0.13 -17.08 -2.83
CA TRP A 180 -0.75 -18.22 -3.04
C TRP A 180 -0.54 -19.32 -2.01
N SER A 181 -1.57 -20.07 -1.71
CA SER A 181 -1.56 -21.17 -0.74
C SER A 181 -1.82 -22.52 -1.41
N PRO A 182 -1.06 -23.58 -1.08
CA PRO A 182 -1.31 -24.92 -1.61
C PRO A 182 -2.60 -25.56 -1.04
N CYS A 183 -3.26 -24.89 -0.10
CA CYS A 183 -4.50 -25.35 0.54
C CYS A 183 -5.69 -24.42 0.23
N ASP A 184 -5.55 -23.53 -0.77
CA ASP A 184 -6.63 -22.68 -1.22
C ASP A 184 -7.67 -23.53 -1.98
N GLY A 185 -8.85 -23.73 -1.36
CA GLY A 185 -9.92 -24.52 -1.97
C GLY A 185 -10.75 -23.75 -3.00
N ILE A 186 -10.46 -22.47 -3.25
CA ILE A 186 -11.23 -21.58 -4.15
C ILE A 186 -10.45 -21.29 -5.43
N ILE A 187 -9.15 -20.98 -5.31
CA ILE A 187 -8.32 -20.75 -6.50
C ILE A 187 -7.72 -22.08 -6.94
N ASN A 188 -8.26 -22.59 -8.04
CA ASN A 188 -7.91 -23.89 -8.57
C ASN A 188 -7.79 -23.84 -10.10
N PRO A 189 -6.63 -24.25 -10.65
CA PRO A 189 -5.40 -24.60 -9.94
C PRO A 189 -4.73 -23.40 -9.24
N ASP A 190 -4.03 -23.65 -8.13
CA ASP A 190 -3.34 -22.62 -7.34
C ASP A 190 -2.22 -21.88 -8.12
N SER A 191 -1.66 -22.54 -9.13
CA SER A 191 -0.68 -21.95 -10.06
C SER A 191 -1.21 -20.75 -10.85
N THR A 192 -2.53 -20.56 -10.93
CA THR A 192 -3.15 -19.43 -11.65
C THR A 192 -2.95 -18.08 -10.96
N VAL A 193 -2.45 -18.08 -9.72
CA VAL A 193 -2.16 -16.85 -8.96
C VAL A 193 -0.89 -16.15 -9.43
N ALA A 194 0.12 -16.90 -9.86
CA ALA A 194 1.41 -16.35 -10.26
C ALA A 194 1.27 -15.44 -11.50
N LEU A 195 2.11 -14.41 -11.58
CA LEU A 195 2.23 -13.50 -12.73
C LEU A 195 3.67 -13.43 -13.20
N ASP A 196 3.87 -13.33 -14.49
CA ASP A 196 5.17 -13.03 -15.06
C ASP A 196 5.58 -11.59 -14.67
N GLY A 197 6.85 -11.42 -14.27
CA GLY A 197 7.39 -10.14 -13.80
C GLY A 197 7.09 -9.78 -12.35
N ALA A 198 6.22 -10.53 -11.64
CA ALA A 198 5.93 -10.31 -10.23
C ALA A 198 6.82 -11.13 -9.30
N VAL A 199 6.94 -10.68 -8.04
CA VAL A 199 7.45 -11.53 -6.95
C VAL A 199 6.36 -12.51 -6.55
N ASN A 200 6.53 -13.80 -6.86
CA ASN A 200 5.52 -14.84 -6.60
C ASN A 200 5.89 -15.63 -5.34
N THR A 201 5.06 -15.58 -4.31
CA THR A 201 5.33 -16.17 -3.01
C THR A 201 4.33 -17.28 -2.67
N ARG A 202 4.84 -18.46 -2.34
CA ARG A 202 4.05 -19.54 -1.78
C ARG A 202 3.95 -19.38 -0.26
N THR A 203 2.74 -19.43 0.28
CA THR A 203 2.50 -19.40 1.74
C THR A 203 2.57 -20.79 2.36
N SER A 204 2.41 -20.87 3.67
CA SER A 204 2.00 -22.10 4.36
C SER A 204 0.61 -22.56 3.87
N CYS A 205 0.13 -23.70 4.39
CA CYS A 205 -1.21 -24.21 4.08
C CYS A 205 -2.29 -23.31 4.73
N LEU A 206 -2.85 -22.38 3.96
CA LEU A 206 -3.89 -21.44 4.38
C LEU A 206 -5.16 -21.64 3.54
N GLN A 207 -6.33 -21.54 4.17
CA GLN A 207 -7.59 -21.44 3.45
C GLN A 207 -7.71 -20.11 2.74
N HIS A 208 -8.55 -20.02 1.70
CA HIS A 208 -8.69 -18.87 0.82
C HIS A 208 -8.82 -17.51 1.55
N THR A 209 -9.69 -17.44 2.56
CA THR A 209 -9.90 -16.20 3.33
C THR A 209 -8.88 -16.01 4.46
N ALA A 210 -8.25 -17.09 4.95
CA ALA A 210 -7.29 -17.01 6.05
C ALA A 210 -5.98 -16.29 5.65
N ILE A 211 -5.70 -16.19 4.36
CA ILE A 211 -4.50 -15.52 3.84
C ILE A 211 -4.48 -14.03 4.18
N THR A 212 -5.65 -13.37 4.28
CA THR A 212 -5.77 -11.95 4.65
C THR A 212 -5.49 -11.70 6.14
N ASP A 213 -5.63 -12.73 6.97
CA ASP A 213 -5.49 -12.64 8.42
C ASP A 213 -4.15 -13.20 8.92
N ASP A 214 -3.38 -13.88 8.07
CA ASP A 214 -2.14 -14.54 8.47
C ASP A 214 -1.04 -13.53 8.81
N ALA A 215 -0.34 -13.76 9.93
CA ALA A 215 0.67 -12.84 10.41
C ALA A 215 1.97 -12.88 9.59
N ALA A 216 2.33 -14.05 9.05
CA ALA A 216 3.52 -14.18 8.21
C ALA A 216 3.29 -13.52 6.85
N VAL A 217 2.10 -13.69 6.26
CA VAL A 217 1.69 -12.99 5.03
C VAL A 217 1.71 -11.48 5.26
N TYR A 218 1.12 -10.98 6.36
CA TYR A 218 1.17 -9.57 6.72
C TYR A 218 2.61 -9.03 6.76
N GLY A 219 3.53 -9.74 7.45
CA GLY A 219 4.93 -9.32 7.53
C GLY A 219 5.61 -9.21 6.16
N GLN A 220 5.32 -10.15 5.26
CA GLN A 220 5.84 -10.15 3.89
C GLN A 220 5.21 -9.02 3.04
N VAL A 221 3.90 -8.82 3.14
CA VAL A 221 3.19 -7.71 2.48
C VAL A 221 3.77 -6.38 2.95
N LYS A 222 3.87 -6.15 4.26
CA LYS A 222 4.46 -4.93 4.81
C LYS A 222 5.87 -4.68 4.28
N ALA A 223 6.72 -5.71 4.21
CA ALA A 223 8.08 -5.59 3.68
C ALA A 223 8.10 -5.29 2.17
N HIS A 224 7.08 -5.69 1.42
CA HIS A 224 6.94 -5.37 -0.01
C HIS A 224 6.50 -3.92 -0.23
N LEU A 225 5.66 -3.38 0.66
CA LEU A 225 5.20 -1.98 0.56
C LEU A 225 6.31 -0.97 0.93
N GLY A 226 7.23 -1.33 1.84
CA GLY A 226 8.36 -0.47 2.23
C GLY A 226 8.30 0.01 3.66
#